data_43a158f3eb30d869f05fc12a9572f921
#
_entry.id   43a158f3eb30d869f05fc12a9572f921
#
_cell.length_a   1.000
_cell.length_b   1.000
_cell.length_c   1.000
_cell.angle_alpha   90.00
_cell.angle_beta   90.00
_cell.angle_gamma   90.00
#
_symmetry.space_group_name_H-M   'P 1'
#
loop_
_entity.id
_entity.type
_entity.pdbx_description
1 polymer ?
#
loop_
_entity_poly.entity_id
_entity_poly.type
_entity_poly.pdbx_seq_one_letter_code
_entity_poly.pdbx_strand_id
1 'polypeptide(L)'
;MKKTLGLVALILLIVLSCFYFFTKQPKNIFDEIYQETEKTYQTNNILRNIDGFDIKPVWPSDGEFLRYTPSGNYKNLPEGYLELRIGFSFYSEDEIGSISFEKSIESNVNIKMWTIYSHKDRTLKKSVKIGLKKADTETYIEDEAQVKSYLEQYGITTKDLNSYYDEIVNQKVLKDWCSIYDSKYSPSNYGDVKVETQWENW
;
A
#
# COMPACT_ATOMS: atom_id res chain seq x y z
N MET A 1 -50.50 -4.28 21.77
CA MET A 1 -50.02 -4.07 20.39
C MET A 1 -49.00 -2.91 20.22
N LYS A 2 -49.26 -1.66 20.67
CA LYS A 2 -48.29 -0.55 20.46
C LYS A 2 -46.93 -0.77 21.15
N LYS A 3 -46.87 -1.36 22.35
CA LYS A 3 -45.62 -1.65 23.07
C LYS A 3 -44.78 -2.74 22.42
N THR A 4 -45.43 -3.77 21.86
CA THR A 4 -44.75 -4.85 21.13
C THR A 4 -44.20 -4.37 19.80
N LEU A 5 -44.90 -3.48 19.09
CA LEU A 5 -44.41 -2.88 17.85
C LEU A 5 -43.16 -2.01 18.09
N GLY A 6 -43.15 -1.23 19.19
CA GLY A 6 -42.00 -0.43 19.59
C GLY A 6 -40.77 -1.28 19.93
N LEU A 7 -40.94 -2.43 20.60
CA LEU A 7 -39.85 -3.33 20.92
C LEU A 7 -39.26 -3.98 19.67
N VAL A 8 -40.10 -4.41 18.73
CA VAL A 8 -39.67 -4.99 17.46
C VAL A 8 -38.87 -3.95 16.62
N ALA A 9 -39.36 -2.71 16.56
CA ALA A 9 -38.68 -1.63 15.87
C ALA A 9 -37.28 -1.34 16.48
N LEU A 10 -37.17 -1.35 17.81
CA LEU A 10 -35.92 -1.14 18.52
C LEU A 10 -34.91 -2.28 18.22
N ILE A 11 -35.36 -3.54 18.25
CA ILE A 11 -34.52 -4.68 17.93
C ILE A 11 -34.01 -4.61 16.48
N LEU A 12 -34.87 -4.25 15.52
CA LEU A 12 -34.49 -4.07 14.14
C LEU A 12 -33.45 -2.97 13.96
N LEU A 13 -33.60 -1.84 14.66
CA LEU A 13 -32.61 -0.75 14.63
C LEU A 13 -31.26 -1.19 15.20
N ILE A 14 -31.24 -1.96 16.28
CA ILE A 14 -30.02 -2.50 16.86
C ILE A 14 -29.34 -3.47 15.87
N VAL A 15 -30.11 -4.40 15.29
CA VAL A 15 -29.58 -5.36 14.31
C VAL A 15 -29.01 -4.64 13.08
N LEU A 16 -29.72 -3.65 12.54
CA LEU A 16 -29.24 -2.85 11.42
C LEU A 16 -28.00 -2.03 11.77
N SER A 17 -27.95 -1.46 12.98
CA SER A 17 -26.78 -0.73 13.46
C SER A 17 -25.57 -1.67 13.63
N CYS A 18 -25.75 -2.85 14.21
CA CYS A 18 -24.71 -3.84 14.33
C CYS A 18 -24.24 -4.30 12.93
N PHE A 19 -25.14 -4.60 12.02
CA PHE A 19 -24.81 -5.00 10.66
C PHE A 19 -24.02 -3.90 9.93
N TYR A 20 -24.46 -2.65 10.04
CA TYR A 20 -23.75 -1.49 9.47
C TYR A 20 -22.34 -1.36 10.05
N PHE A 21 -22.19 -1.51 11.36
CA PHE A 21 -20.88 -1.46 12.02
C PHE A 21 -19.96 -2.58 11.55
N PHE A 22 -20.44 -3.81 11.48
CA PHE A 22 -19.65 -4.97 11.04
C PHE A 22 -19.25 -4.91 9.57
N THR A 23 -20.08 -4.35 8.70
CA THR A 23 -19.77 -4.21 7.28
C THR A 23 -18.75 -3.13 7.01
N LYS A 24 -18.63 -2.11 7.87
CA LYS A 24 -17.66 -1.02 7.74
C LYS A 24 -16.32 -1.27 8.42
N GLN A 25 -16.15 -2.35 9.15
CA GLN A 25 -14.86 -2.68 9.75
C GLN A 25 -13.84 -3.06 8.68
N PRO A 26 -12.60 -2.55 8.77
CA PRO A 26 -11.55 -2.96 7.86
C PRO A 26 -11.33 -4.48 7.95
N LYS A 27 -11.13 -5.13 6.83
CA LYS A 27 -10.95 -6.58 6.72
C LYS A 27 -9.49 -6.99 6.67
N ASN A 28 -8.60 -6.03 6.45
CA ASN A 28 -7.18 -6.21 6.38
C ASN A 28 -6.45 -4.90 6.69
N ILE A 29 -5.12 -4.96 6.81
CA ILE A 29 -4.29 -3.81 7.15
C ILE A 29 -4.35 -2.69 6.09
N PHE A 30 -4.52 -3.02 4.81
CA PHE A 30 -4.59 -2.03 3.74
C PHE A 30 -5.94 -1.31 3.73
N ASP A 31 -7.04 -2.01 4.09
CA ASP A 31 -8.32 -1.39 4.35
C ASP A 31 -8.26 -0.41 5.52
N GLU A 32 -7.51 -0.76 6.57
CA GLU A 32 -7.26 0.11 7.72
C GLU A 32 -6.57 1.40 7.27
N ILE A 33 -5.44 1.27 6.56
CA ILE A 33 -4.68 2.40 6.04
C ILE A 33 -5.56 3.26 5.13
N TYR A 34 -6.31 2.63 4.23
CA TYR A 34 -7.23 3.29 3.33
C TYR A 34 -8.28 4.12 4.08
N GLN A 35 -8.99 3.51 5.03
CA GLN A 35 -10.04 4.19 5.79
C GLN A 35 -9.51 5.33 6.65
N GLU A 36 -8.31 5.19 7.19
CA GLU A 36 -7.69 6.25 7.98
C GLU A 36 -7.19 7.40 7.09
N THR A 37 -6.65 7.09 5.91
CA THR A 37 -6.26 8.11 4.92
C THR A 37 -7.47 8.90 4.44
N GLU A 38 -8.59 8.23 4.17
CA GLU A 38 -9.85 8.88 3.80
C GLU A 38 -10.36 9.83 4.89
N LYS A 39 -10.42 9.37 6.15
CA LYS A 39 -10.87 10.18 7.29
C LYS A 39 -9.98 11.41 7.52
N THR A 40 -8.69 11.25 7.35
CA THR A 40 -7.70 12.27 7.68
C THR A 40 -7.27 13.10 6.50
N TYR A 41 -7.88 12.91 5.35
CA TYR A 41 -7.51 13.61 4.14
C TYR A 41 -7.40 15.13 4.33
N GLN A 42 -8.38 15.75 4.95
CA GLN A 42 -8.40 17.19 5.18
C GLN A 42 -7.55 17.63 6.40
N THR A 43 -7.45 16.77 7.38
CA THR A 43 -6.71 17.02 8.61
C THR A 43 -5.29 16.50 8.55
N ASN A 44 -5.02 15.71 7.59
CA ASN A 44 -3.79 15.08 7.16
C ASN A 44 -3.08 14.31 8.27
N ASN A 45 -2.45 13.28 8.05
CA ASN A 45 -1.33 13.00 8.87
C ASN A 45 -1.14 11.67 9.48
N ILE A 46 -1.91 10.76 9.05
CA ILE A 46 -1.65 9.44 9.54
C ILE A 46 -0.25 8.99 9.14
N LEU A 47 0.08 9.11 7.87
CA LEU A 47 1.40 8.72 7.36
C LEU A 47 2.55 9.61 7.85
N ARG A 48 2.27 10.80 8.38
CA ARG A 48 3.31 11.65 8.99
C ARG A 48 3.93 11.06 10.24
N ASN A 49 3.23 10.18 10.89
CA ASN A 49 3.73 9.52 12.08
C ASN A 49 4.67 8.35 11.76
N ILE A 50 4.74 7.95 10.47
CA ILE A 50 5.73 6.96 10.04
C ILE A 50 7.09 7.66 9.94
N ASP A 51 8.06 7.15 10.67
CA ASP A 51 9.38 7.76 10.77
C ASP A 51 10.05 7.93 9.39
N GLY A 52 10.47 9.15 9.12
CA GLY A 52 11.18 9.52 7.90
C GLY A 52 10.30 9.92 6.72
N PHE A 53 8.97 9.90 6.83
CA PHE A 53 8.09 10.37 5.78
C PHE A 53 7.70 11.83 5.94
N ASP A 54 7.70 12.55 4.81
CA ASP A 54 7.09 13.86 4.66
C ASP A 54 5.91 13.75 3.69
N ILE A 55 4.71 13.99 4.20
CA ILE A 55 3.48 13.83 3.43
C ILE A 55 3.11 15.12 2.73
N LYS A 56 3.00 15.06 1.43
CA LYS A 56 2.49 16.15 0.61
C LYS A 56 1.17 15.76 -0.03
N PRO A 57 0.07 16.44 0.29
CA PRO A 57 -1.18 16.24 -0.41
C PRO A 57 -1.04 16.70 -1.86
N VAL A 58 -1.51 15.88 -2.78
CA VAL A 58 -1.52 16.19 -4.21
C VAL A 58 -2.97 16.26 -4.67
N TRP A 59 -3.38 17.43 -5.10
CA TRP A 59 -4.70 17.65 -5.66
C TRP A 59 -4.71 17.32 -7.15
N PRO A 60 -5.62 16.49 -7.61
CA PRO A 60 -5.77 16.25 -9.03
C PRO A 60 -6.37 17.49 -9.72
N SER A 61 -6.03 17.69 -10.97
CA SER A 61 -6.50 18.84 -11.75
C SER A 61 -8.00 18.82 -12.01
N ASP A 62 -8.60 17.63 -12.00
CA ASP A 62 -10.03 17.40 -12.25
C ASP A 62 -10.88 17.33 -10.97
N GLY A 63 -10.26 17.21 -9.82
CA GLY A 63 -10.94 17.15 -8.53
C GLY A 63 -11.70 15.85 -8.24
N GLU A 64 -11.59 14.85 -9.10
CA GLU A 64 -12.32 13.60 -8.97
C GLU A 64 -11.68 12.61 -7.99
N PHE A 65 -10.43 12.80 -7.64
CA PHE A 65 -9.72 11.94 -6.69
C PHE A 65 -8.78 12.73 -5.80
N LEU A 66 -8.52 12.15 -4.67
CA LEU A 66 -7.56 12.67 -3.71
C LEU A 66 -6.32 11.77 -3.70
N ARG A 67 -5.15 12.37 -3.73
CA ARG A 67 -3.90 11.63 -3.70
C ARG A 67 -3.02 12.11 -2.57
N TYR A 68 -2.61 11.17 -1.73
CA TYR A 68 -1.50 11.36 -0.82
C TYR A 68 -0.29 10.64 -1.36
N THR A 69 0.77 11.37 -1.53
CA THR A 69 2.06 10.78 -1.91
C THR A 69 3.08 11.30 -0.92
N PRO A 70 3.47 10.52 0.07
CA PRO A 70 4.62 10.88 0.89
C PRO A 70 5.82 10.98 -0.03
N SER A 71 6.47 12.13 0.00
CA SER A 71 7.70 12.34 -0.77
C SER A 71 8.81 12.66 0.22
N GLY A 72 9.87 11.96 0.11
CA GLY A 72 11.04 12.12 0.94
C GLY A 72 11.83 10.81 1.01
N ASN A 73 13.06 10.92 1.42
CA ASN A 73 13.84 9.74 1.73
C ASN A 73 13.43 9.23 3.10
N TYR A 74 13.06 7.97 3.20
CA TYR A 74 12.87 7.33 4.48
C TYR A 74 14.21 7.30 5.22
N LYS A 75 14.29 7.96 6.38
CA LYS A 75 15.57 8.26 7.04
C LYS A 75 16.42 7.04 7.35
N ASN A 76 15.78 5.93 7.63
CA ASN A 76 16.44 4.69 8.03
C ASN A 76 16.33 3.60 6.95
N LEU A 77 16.36 3.99 5.68
CA LEU A 77 16.42 3.00 4.60
C LEU A 77 17.69 2.17 4.70
N PRO A 78 17.60 0.86 4.47
CA PRO A 78 18.77 0.00 4.34
C PRO A 78 19.67 0.43 3.19
N GLU A 79 20.93 0.00 3.23
CA GLU A 79 21.89 0.28 2.16
C GLU A 79 21.37 -0.17 0.79
N GLY A 80 21.55 0.68 -0.20
CA GLY A 80 21.12 0.44 -1.59
C GLY A 80 19.71 0.85 -1.91
N TYR A 81 18.85 1.16 -0.93
CA TYR A 81 17.51 1.68 -1.21
C TYR A 81 17.54 3.17 -1.53
N LEU A 82 16.84 3.57 -2.57
CA LEU A 82 16.88 4.93 -3.11
C LEU A 82 15.65 5.75 -2.74
N GLU A 83 14.48 5.12 -2.81
CA GLU A 83 13.23 5.82 -2.64
C GLU A 83 12.15 4.91 -2.08
N LEU A 84 11.36 5.47 -1.18
CA LEU A 84 10.14 4.85 -0.69
C LEU A 84 8.98 5.83 -0.86
N ARG A 85 7.92 5.38 -1.52
CA ARG A 85 6.69 6.16 -1.69
C ARG A 85 5.50 5.36 -1.23
N ILE A 86 4.64 6.00 -0.43
CA ILE A 86 3.31 5.49 -0.14
C ILE A 86 2.32 6.47 -0.76
N GLY A 87 1.46 5.98 -1.62
CA GLY A 87 0.42 6.78 -2.25
C GLY A 87 -0.92 6.08 -2.13
N PHE A 88 -1.95 6.85 -1.79
CA PHE A 88 -3.34 6.43 -1.86
C PHE A 88 -4.08 7.37 -2.79
N SER A 89 -4.72 6.80 -3.79
CA SER A 89 -5.50 7.55 -4.77
C SER A 89 -6.95 7.08 -4.69
N PHE A 90 -7.88 8.03 -4.62
CA PHE A 90 -9.30 7.78 -4.54
C PHE A 90 -9.90 8.14 -5.88
N TYR A 91 -10.17 7.13 -6.70
CA TYR A 91 -10.95 7.29 -7.91
C TYR A 91 -12.39 6.89 -7.60
N SER A 92 -13.35 7.52 -8.24
CA SER A 92 -14.79 7.31 -7.98
C SER A 92 -15.25 5.86 -8.10
N GLU A 93 -14.54 5.03 -8.85
CA GLU A 93 -14.90 3.64 -9.10
C GLU A 93 -13.86 2.62 -8.63
N ASP A 94 -12.59 3.01 -8.53
CA ASP A 94 -11.48 2.12 -8.16
C ASP A 94 -10.57 2.76 -7.12
N GLU A 95 -10.75 2.36 -5.89
CA GLU A 95 -9.97 2.82 -4.74
C GLU A 95 -8.67 2.04 -4.69
N ILE A 96 -7.56 2.74 -4.99
CA ILE A 96 -6.24 2.11 -5.11
C ILE A 96 -5.27 2.74 -4.13
N GLY A 97 -4.62 1.89 -3.33
CA GLY A 97 -3.46 2.23 -2.54
C GLY A 97 -2.19 1.66 -3.14
N SER A 98 -1.09 2.37 -3.05
CA SER A 98 0.19 1.86 -3.55
C SER A 98 1.35 2.13 -2.60
N ILE A 99 2.27 1.16 -2.55
CA ILE A 99 3.56 1.29 -1.88
C ILE A 99 4.62 0.96 -2.92
N SER A 100 5.57 1.86 -3.13
CA SER A 100 6.67 1.60 -4.06
C SER A 100 8.01 1.99 -3.46
N PHE A 101 9.05 1.29 -3.85
CA PHE A 101 10.43 1.62 -3.49
C PHE A 101 11.40 1.17 -4.57
N GLU A 102 12.57 1.75 -4.55
CA GLU A 102 13.64 1.43 -5.48
C GLU A 102 14.88 0.94 -4.74
N LYS A 103 15.51 -0.09 -5.27
CA LYS A 103 16.78 -0.61 -4.81
C LYS A 103 17.81 -0.52 -5.93
N SER A 104 18.93 0.13 -5.67
CA SER A 104 20.05 0.21 -6.60
C SER A 104 20.73 -1.14 -6.72
N ILE A 105 21.01 -1.57 -7.94
CA ILE A 105 21.86 -2.71 -8.26
C ILE A 105 23.25 -2.19 -8.67
N GLU A 106 23.25 -1.21 -9.54
CA GLU A 106 24.41 -0.48 -10.01
C GLU A 106 24.10 1.02 -10.10
N SER A 107 25.07 1.83 -10.42
CA SER A 107 24.93 3.29 -10.50
C SER A 107 23.82 3.76 -11.45
N ASN A 108 23.49 2.94 -12.45
CA ASN A 108 22.51 3.24 -13.50
C ASN A 108 21.40 2.20 -13.65
N VAL A 109 21.34 1.21 -12.76
CA VAL A 109 20.34 0.13 -12.78
C VAL A 109 19.69 -0.02 -11.41
N ASN A 110 18.37 0.10 -11.39
CA ASN A 110 17.58 -0.04 -10.16
C ASN A 110 16.52 -1.13 -10.35
N ILE A 111 16.18 -1.80 -9.25
CA ILE A 111 14.93 -2.56 -9.14
C ILE A 111 13.89 -1.61 -8.55
N LYS A 112 12.80 -1.42 -9.24
CA LYS A 112 11.61 -0.77 -8.69
C LYS A 112 10.57 -1.82 -8.33
N MET A 113 10.26 -1.90 -7.06
CA MET A 113 9.18 -2.74 -6.56
C MET A 113 7.93 -1.90 -6.34
N TRP A 114 6.80 -2.43 -6.77
CA TRP A 114 5.53 -1.74 -6.71
C TRP A 114 4.44 -2.66 -6.20
N THR A 115 3.77 -2.21 -5.18
CA THR A 115 2.62 -2.90 -4.58
C THR A 115 1.38 -2.05 -4.78
N ILE A 116 0.33 -2.64 -5.35
CA ILE A 116 -0.96 -1.99 -5.55
C ILE A 116 -2.01 -2.78 -4.79
N TYR A 117 -2.75 -2.10 -3.93
CA TYR A 117 -3.91 -2.65 -3.25
C TYR A 117 -5.21 -2.10 -3.86
N SER A 118 -6.12 -3.00 -4.25
CA SER A 118 -7.50 -2.67 -4.64
C SER A 118 -8.43 -2.92 -3.46
N HIS A 119 -9.02 -1.86 -2.93
CA HIS A 119 -9.99 -1.95 -1.83
C HIS A 119 -11.25 -2.72 -2.25
N LYS A 120 -11.72 -2.53 -3.48
CA LYS A 120 -12.89 -3.19 -4.04
C LYS A 120 -12.76 -4.71 -4.02
N ASP A 121 -11.64 -5.23 -4.47
CA ASP A 121 -11.40 -6.67 -4.63
C ASP A 121 -10.62 -7.28 -3.47
N ARG A 122 -10.09 -6.44 -2.58
CA ARG A 122 -9.17 -6.78 -1.51
C ARG A 122 -7.96 -7.58 -2.03
N THR A 123 -7.46 -7.15 -3.17
CA THR A 123 -6.32 -7.79 -3.85
C THR A 123 -5.09 -6.90 -3.74
N LEU A 124 -4.00 -7.48 -3.28
CA LEU A 124 -2.67 -6.88 -3.23
C LEU A 124 -1.81 -7.47 -4.36
N LYS A 125 -1.48 -6.66 -5.35
CA LYS A 125 -0.59 -7.04 -6.44
C LYS A 125 0.81 -6.54 -6.18
N LYS A 126 1.78 -7.44 -6.23
CA LYS A 126 3.22 -7.13 -6.13
C LYS A 126 3.84 -7.25 -7.50
N SER A 127 4.52 -6.22 -7.95
CA SER A 127 5.20 -6.19 -9.24
C SER A 127 6.62 -5.64 -9.12
N VAL A 128 7.44 -5.96 -10.11
CA VAL A 128 8.84 -5.52 -10.20
C VAL A 128 9.12 -5.02 -11.61
N LYS A 129 9.91 -3.96 -11.71
CA LYS A 129 10.39 -3.34 -12.95
C LYS A 129 11.88 -3.07 -12.83
N ILE A 130 12.55 -2.93 -13.96
CA ILE A 130 13.94 -2.48 -14.00
C ILE A 130 13.97 -1.02 -14.41
N GLY A 131 14.54 -0.17 -13.57
CA GLY A 131 14.82 1.23 -13.88
C GLY A 131 16.22 1.38 -14.45
N LEU A 132 16.32 2.00 -15.62
CA LEU A 132 17.58 2.33 -16.27
C LEU A 132 17.76 3.85 -16.25
N LYS A 133 18.81 4.31 -15.57
CA LYS A 133 19.18 5.74 -15.51
C LYS A 133 20.19 6.09 -16.58
N LYS A 134 19.91 7.13 -17.35
CA LYS A 134 20.83 7.70 -18.33
C LYS A 134 20.81 9.22 -18.20
N ALA A 135 21.90 9.76 -17.64
CA ALA A 135 21.97 11.17 -17.27
C ALA A 135 20.75 11.57 -16.38
N ASP A 136 19.94 12.52 -16.84
CA ASP A 136 18.77 13.02 -16.09
C ASP A 136 17.46 12.30 -16.43
N THR A 137 17.53 11.20 -17.20
CA THR A 137 16.35 10.43 -17.60
C THR A 137 16.37 9.04 -17.00
N GLU A 138 15.20 8.60 -16.56
CA GLU A 138 14.98 7.22 -16.13
C GLU A 138 13.92 6.58 -17.02
N THR A 139 14.18 5.36 -17.48
CA THR A 139 13.26 4.55 -18.27
C THR A 139 13.01 3.23 -17.55
N TYR A 140 11.80 2.69 -17.66
CA TYR A 140 11.42 1.45 -17.00
C TYR A 140 11.19 0.34 -18.02
N ILE A 141 11.76 -0.83 -17.74
CA ILE A 141 11.46 -2.08 -18.41
C ILE A 141 10.36 -2.75 -17.59
N GLU A 142 9.22 -3.02 -18.24
CA GLU A 142 8.03 -3.62 -17.62
C GLU A 142 7.67 -4.98 -18.22
N ASP A 143 8.24 -5.29 -19.40
CA ASP A 143 8.06 -6.60 -20.02
C ASP A 143 8.66 -7.70 -19.14
N GLU A 144 7.83 -8.67 -18.80
CA GLU A 144 8.18 -9.70 -17.80
C GLU A 144 9.41 -10.52 -18.18
N ALA A 145 9.53 -10.89 -19.47
CA ALA A 145 10.67 -11.68 -19.94
C ALA A 145 11.97 -10.88 -19.87
N GLN A 146 11.90 -9.59 -20.20
CA GLN A 146 13.05 -8.71 -20.10
C GLN A 146 13.43 -8.45 -18.63
N VAL A 147 12.46 -8.17 -17.75
CA VAL A 147 12.71 -8.00 -16.32
C VAL A 147 13.40 -9.22 -15.75
N LYS A 148 12.89 -10.43 -16.04
CA LYS A 148 13.49 -11.69 -15.60
C LYS A 148 14.93 -11.84 -16.10
N SER A 149 15.18 -11.56 -17.38
CA SER A 149 16.52 -11.62 -17.97
C SER A 149 17.52 -10.67 -17.29
N TYR A 150 17.07 -9.45 -16.94
CA TYR A 150 17.91 -8.51 -16.18
C TYR A 150 18.20 -9.02 -14.76
N LEU A 151 17.20 -9.53 -14.06
CA LEU A 151 17.39 -10.08 -12.72
C LEU A 151 18.39 -11.26 -12.73
N GLU A 152 18.25 -12.16 -13.70
CA GLU A 152 19.19 -13.29 -13.90
C GLU A 152 20.61 -12.81 -14.18
N GLN A 153 20.79 -11.77 -15.02
CA GLN A 153 22.07 -11.17 -15.31
C GLN A 153 22.82 -10.68 -14.06
N TYR A 154 22.07 -10.14 -13.10
CA TYR A 154 22.60 -9.64 -11.83
C TYR A 154 22.54 -10.67 -10.69
N GLY A 155 22.18 -11.91 -10.98
CA GLY A 155 22.11 -12.99 -9.98
C GLY A 155 21.02 -12.79 -8.93
N ILE A 156 20.00 -11.98 -9.23
CA ILE A 156 18.89 -11.69 -8.32
C ILE A 156 17.78 -12.72 -8.49
N THR A 157 17.46 -13.39 -7.42
CA THR A 157 16.48 -14.47 -7.38
C THR A 157 15.12 -13.99 -6.89
N THR A 158 14.10 -14.81 -7.07
CA THR A 158 12.75 -14.57 -6.50
C THR A 158 12.78 -14.50 -4.97
N LYS A 159 13.71 -15.22 -4.34
CA LYS A 159 13.95 -15.15 -2.89
C LYS A 159 14.46 -13.77 -2.47
N ASP A 160 15.36 -13.19 -3.26
CA ASP A 160 15.87 -11.84 -3.00
C ASP A 160 14.77 -10.79 -3.15
N LEU A 161 13.91 -10.91 -4.16
CA LEU A 161 12.75 -10.02 -4.34
C LEU A 161 11.79 -10.10 -3.14
N ASN A 162 11.51 -11.30 -2.65
CA ASN A 162 10.69 -11.48 -1.46
C ASN A 162 11.36 -10.86 -0.22
N SER A 163 12.69 -11.02 -0.09
CA SER A 163 13.44 -10.41 1.01
C SER A 163 13.41 -8.88 0.95
N TYR A 164 13.59 -8.29 -0.22
CA TYR A 164 13.51 -6.82 -0.39
C TYR A 164 12.12 -6.28 -0.04
N TYR A 165 11.07 -6.99 -0.48
CA TYR A 165 9.70 -6.63 -0.14
C TYR A 165 9.48 -6.69 1.39
N ASP A 166 9.87 -7.80 2.01
CA ASP A 166 9.70 -7.98 3.46
C ASP A 166 10.44 -6.90 4.24
N GLU A 167 11.69 -6.64 3.90
CA GLU A 167 12.53 -5.66 4.58
C GLU A 167 11.93 -4.26 4.58
N ILE A 168 11.37 -3.81 3.46
CA ILE A 168 10.82 -2.47 3.33
C ILE A 168 9.35 -2.42 3.71
N VAL A 169 8.51 -3.21 3.07
CA VAL A 169 7.07 -3.07 3.25
C VAL A 169 6.64 -3.62 4.60
N ASN A 170 7.05 -4.85 4.92
CA ASN A 170 6.60 -5.47 6.15
C ASN A 170 7.33 -4.93 7.38
N GLN A 171 8.68 -4.95 7.37
CA GLN A 171 9.49 -4.66 8.56
C GLN A 171 9.70 -3.18 8.83
N LYS A 172 9.37 -2.30 7.88
CA LYS A 172 9.37 -0.85 8.10
C LYS A 172 7.97 -0.29 8.02
N VAL A 173 7.38 -0.19 6.84
CA VAL A 173 6.12 0.54 6.63
C VAL A 173 4.98 -0.03 7.45
N LEU A 174 4.67 -1.32 7.28
CA LEU A 174 3.53 -1.93 7.97
C LEU A 174 3.79 -2.15 9.46
N LYS A 175 5.03 -2.39 9.85
CA LYS A 175 5.40 -2.48 11.27
C LYS A 175 5.21 -1.16 11.99
N ASP A 176 5.66 -0.05 11.38
CA ASP A 176 5.45 1.28 11.94
C ASP A 176 3.97 1.63 11.99
N TRP A 177 3.22 1.30 10.93
CA TRP A 177 1.77 1.43 10.93
C TRP A 177 1.13 0.70 12.12
N CYS A 178 1.40 -0.58 12.29
CA CYS A 178 0.84 -1.37 13.39
C CYS A 178 1.17 -0.78 14.76
N SER A 179 2.39 -0.28 14.94
CA SER A 179 2.83 0.32 16.20
C SER A 179 2.17 1.65 16.50
N ILE A 180 1.93 2.49 15.48
CA ILE A 180 1.39 3.83 15.64
C ILE A 180 -0.13 3.81 15.82
N TYR A 181 -0.80 2.93 15.09
CA TYR A 181 -2.27 2.90 15.00
C TYR A 181 -2.93 1.75 15.76
N ASP A 182 -2.16 1.01 16.54
CA ASP A 182 -2.66 -0.14 17.33
C ASP A 182 -3.49 -1.11 16.46
N SER A 183 -2.94 -1.45 15.30
CA SER A 183 -3.61 -2.31 14.33
C SER A 183 -3.87 -3.69 14.91
N LYS A 184 -5.05 -4.26 14.62
CA LYS A 184 -5.36 -5.66 14.94
C LYS A 184 -4.66 -6.66 14.01
N TYR A 185 -4.05 -6.18 12.94
CA TYR A 185 -3.27 -6.97 12.00
C TYR A 185 -1.77 -6.91 12.34
N SER A 186 -0.97 -7.69 11.63
CA SER A 186 0.48 -7.65 11.77
C SER A 186 1.15 -7.55 10.41
N PRO A 187 2.41 -7.12 10.35
CA PRO A 187 3.16 -7.03 9.09
C PRO A 187 3.29 -8.36 8.33
N SER A 188 3.14 -9.49 9.02
CA SER A 188 3.18 -10.85 8.45
C SER A 188 1.81 -11.48 8.23
N ASN A 189 0.76 -10.84 8.76
CA ASN A 189 -0.62 -11.31 8.61
C ASN A 189 -1.53 -10.11 8.30
N TYR A 190 -1.74 -9.87 7.03
CA TYR A 190 -2.49 -8.72 6.53
C TYR A 190 -3.99 -8.77 6.85
N GLY A 191 -4.55 -9.94 7.17
CA GLY A 191 -5.98 -10.18 7.28
C GLY A 191 -6.57 -10.74 5.98
N ASP A 192 -7.84 -10.38 5.69
CA ASP A 192 -8.55 -10.86 4.50
C ASP A 192 -8.08 -10.08 3.24
N VAL A 193 -6.99 -10.54 2.64
CA VAL A 193 -6.43 -9.99 1.41
C VAL A 193 -5.91 -11.11 0.51
N LYS A 194 -6.26 -11.05 -0.77
CA LYS A 194 -5.67 -11.90 -1.80
C LYS A 194 -4.35 -11.28 -2.25
N VAL A 195 -3.26 -12.00 -2.12
CA VAL A 195 -1.93 -11.56 -2.61
C VAL A 195 -1.65 -12.21 -3.96
N GLU A 196 -1.28 -11.38 -4.93
CA GLU A 196 -0.81 -11.80 -6.25
C GLU A 196 0.61 -11.28 -6.44
N THR A 197 1.55 -12.17 -6.70
CA THR A 197 2.97 -11.83 -6.85
C THR A 197 3.42 -12.15 -8.26
N GLN A 198 3.89 -11.15 -9.00
CA GLN A 198 4.31 -11.30 -10.40
C GLN A 198 5.39 -12.37 -10.58
N TRP A 199 6.33 -12.44 -9.65
CA TRP A 199 7.48 -13.36 -9.71
C TRP A 199 7.27 -14.71 -9.00
N GLU A 200 6.03 -15.02 -8.62
CA GLU A 200 5.75 -16.27 -7.89
C GLU A 200 6.02 -17.53 -8.72
N ASN A 201 5.84 -17.43 -10.04
CA ASN A 201 5.98 -18.53 -10.98
C ASN A 201 7.18 -18.39 -11.94
N TRP A 202 8.17 -17.63 -11.55
CA TRP A 202 9.37 -17.41 -12.38
C TRP A 202 10.40 -18.52 -12.25
#